data_4766934e832dcf7dec82a5fe0077afff
#
_entry.id   4766934e832dcf7dec82a5fe0077afff
#
_cell.length_a   1.000
_cell.length_b   1.000
_cell.length_c   1.000
_cell.angle_alpha   90.00
_cell.angle_beta   90.00
_cell.angle_gamma   90.00
#
_symmetry.space_group_name_H-M   'P 1'
#
loop_
_entity.id
_entity.type
_entity.pdbx_description
1 polymer ?
#
loop_
_entity_poly.entity_id
_entity_poly.type
_entity_poly.pdbx_seq_one_letter_code
_entity_poly.pdbx_strand_id
1 'polypeptide(L)'
;MFYPLIMLLFHYLAILCRKVLVALVLVNIISINIFSSIAESAEPISIKQFVAEASFRNNHVSQFYESRNYDPFWLGNNVDNVARLQALISALSDAPMHGLPSSKFSLNRILSDIYGVSYNEKLGYLDVKLTLVFLEYASVMTTGVLIPEKIDKKIVRANFYKKNISFLKELQSSDSFEFFKKLFPPSLEYKRLMKEKKRLEKILLSGGWGAFITSDELLVGERGNGVVMLRNRLISMGYLSPTYSASYDLPLVKAVKNFQLDNGIRADGSANQSTLNLINITVEERLKSVLVALERERWSRTLSVNRHVIVNLTDFSAKIVDSGKVTFKTKTVIGFDDSNRRSPEFSDILEFMVVNPSWYVPRSIVVQEYLPMLKVNNNAVDFLELRDEFGTIIEPSEIDFSTFDQNTFPYRMRQPPGVNNALGLVKFMFPNKNNIYLHDTPSKGLFDLDVRAFSHGCIRLSDPFGFAYTLLAAQSTDPASLFRSALGFKKEVKIELEKPVPIHLIYRTAITKPGGGLEFRKDIYGRDAKIWDALQVEGVVLVSVTG
;
A
#
# COMPACT_ATOMS: atom_id res chain seq x y z
N MET A 1 10.12 -38.43 -16.00
CA MET A 1 10.94 -37.24 -16.29
C MET A 1 10.44 -36.41 -17.49
N PHE A 2 9.23 -36.66 -18.04
CA PHE A 2 8.69 -35.98 -19.24
C PHE A 2 7.48 -35.05 -18.97
N TYR A 3 6.88 -35.08 -17.79
CA TYR A 3 5.67 -34.32 -17.47
C TYR A 3 5.84 -32.79 -17.35
N PRO A 4 6.93 -32.22 -16.81
CA PRO A 4 7.04 -30.76 -16.70
C PRO A 4 7.29 -30.04 -18.01
N LEU A 5 7.85 -30.73 -19.02
CA LEU A 5 8.12 -30.12 -20.34
C LEU A 5 6.83 -29.96 -21.16
N ILE A 6 5.89 -30.88 -21.02
CA ILE A 6 4.59 -30.86 -21.70
C ILE A 6 3.70 -29.73 -21.15
N MET A 7 3.69 -29.54 -19.83
CA MET A 7 2.96 -28.41 -19.21
C MET A 7 3.54 -27.03 -19.59
N LEU A 8 4.86 -26.91 -19.72
CA LEU A 8 5.48 -25.67 -20.22
C LEU A 8 5.10 -25.40 -21.69
N LEU A 9 5.03 -26.44 -22.50
CA LEU A 9 4.62 -26.35 -23.91
C LEU A 9 3.16 -25.90 -24.04
N PHE A 10 2.26 -26.46 -23.21
CA PHE A 10 0.85 -26.05 -23.19
C PHE A 10 0.66 -24.61 -22.70
N HIS A 11 1.44 -24.17 -21.73
CA HIS A 11 1.38 -22.78 -21.25
C HIS A 11 1.94 -21.79 -22.29
N TYR A 12 3.02 -22.17 -23.00
CA TYR A 12 3.55 -21.37 -24.12
C TYR A 12 2.60 -21.37 -25.31
N LEU A 13 1.94 -22.51 -25.62
CA LEU A 13 0.90 -22.59 -26.63
C LEU A 13 -0.32 -21.74 -26.25
N ALA A 14 -0.74 -21.71 -24.99
CA ALA A 14 -1.87 -20.90 -24.54
C ALA A 14 -1.57 -19.38 -24.66
N ILE A 15 -0.35 -18.96 -24.35
CA ILE A 15 0.09 -17.55 -24.53
C ILE A 15 0.23 -17.23 -26.04
N LEU A 16 0.75 -18.17 -26.83
CA LEU A 16 0.87 -18.02 -28.28
C LEU A 16 -0.51 -18.03 -28.94
N CYS A 17 -1.41 -18.93 -28.53
CA CYS A 17 -2.81 -18.95 -28.97
C CYS A 17 -3.55 -17.66 -28.58
N ARG A 18 -3.31 -17.08 -27.39
CA ARG A 18 -3.86 -15.76 -27.02
C ARG A 18 -3.36 -14.65 -27.93
N LYS A 19 -2.06 -14.62 -28.24
CA LYS A 19 -1.47 -13.61 -29.14
C LYS A 19 -1.93 -13.83 -30.59
N VAL A 20 -2.04 -15.08 -31.03
CA VAL A 20 -2.54 -15.44 -32.35
C VAL A 20 -4.06 -15.19 -32.45
N LEU A 21 -4.83 -15.44 -31.38
CA LEU A 21 -6.24 -15.10 -31.31
C LEU A 21 -6.47 -13.58 -31.40
N VAL A 22 -5.67 -12.79 -30.69
CA VAL A 22 -5.69 -11.32 -30.79
C VAL A 22 -5.32 -10.85 -32.21
N ALA A 23 -4.33 -11.48 -32.84
CA ALA A 23 -3.94 -11.16 -34.22
C ALA A 23 -5.02 -11.58 -35.23
N LEU A 24 -5.66 -12.76 -35.07
CA LEU A 24 -6.76 -13.23 -35.90
C LEU A 24 -8.03 -12.38 -35.70
N VAL A 25 -8.30 -11.88 -34.49
CA VAL A 25 -9.35 -10.92 -34.21
C VAL A 25 -9.13 -9.63 -35.00
N LEU A 26 -7.88 -9.17 -35.07
CA LEU A 26 -7.52 -7.96 -35.80
C LEU A 26 -7.63 -8.09 -37.32
N VAL A 27 -7.29 -9.25 -37.85
CA VAL A 27 -7.44 -9.56 -39.31
C VAL A 27 -8.94 -9.66 -39.70
N ASN A 28 -9.79 -10.23 -38.84
CA ASN A 28 -11.22 -10.33 -39.10
C ASN A 28 -11.97 -8.99 -38.96
N ILE A 29 -11.55 -8.08 -38.06
CA ILE A 29 -12.12 -6.73 -37.98
C ILE A 29 -11.89 -5.95 -39.28
N ILE A 30 -10.77 -6.19 -39.98
CA ILE A 30 -10.45 -5.58 -41.26
C ILE A 30 -11.29 -6.21 -42.40
N SER A 31 -11.69 -7.50 -42.29
CA SER A 31 -12.42 -8.22 -43.32
C SER A 31 -13.94 -8.00 -43.31
N ILE A 32 -14.54 -7.52 -42.22
CA ILE A 32 -16.00 -7.33 -42.09
C ILE A 32 -16.52 -6.12 -42.91
N ASN A 33 -15.63 -5.28 -43.44
CA ASN A 33 -16.02 -4.09 -44.19
C ASN A 33 -16.20 -4.26 -45.73
N ILE A 34 -16.19 -5.49 -46.26
CA ILE A 34 -16.23 -5.69 -47.72
C ILE A 34 -17.62 -6.09 -48.24
N PHE A 35 -18.61 -6.36 -47.38
CA PHE A 35 -19.96 -6.74 -47.83
C PHE A 35 -21.03 -5.75 -47.34
N SER A 36 -21.19 -4.62 -48.04
CA SER A 36 -22.41 -3.82 -47.96
C SER A 36 -22.66 -3.12 -49.29
N SER A 37 -23.30 -3.84 -50.20
CA SER A 37 -24.01 -3.19 -51.29
C SER A 37 -25.45 -3.77 -51.38
N ILE A 38 -26.39 -2.82 -51.45
CA ILE A 38 -27.78 -2.95 -51.91
C ILE A 38 -28.82 -3.34 -50.85
N ALA A 39 -29.47 -2.31 -50.30
CA ALA A 39 -30.94 -2.22 -50.21
C ALA A 39 -31.33 -0.74 -49.99
N GLU A 40 -31.95 -0.16 -50.98
CA GLU A 40 -32.54 1.20 -50.99
C GLU A 40 -33.85 1.14 -50.22
N SER A 41 -33.98 1.97 -49.13
CA SER A 41 -35.19 2.72 -48.72
C SER A 41 -35.15 2.99 -47.18
N ALA A 42 -35.19 4.23 -46.81
CA ALA A 42 -34.98 4.89 -45.55
C ALA A 42 -33.48 5.14 -45.28
N GLU A 43 -33.10 6.43 -45.13
CA GLU A 43 -31.72 6.77 -44.73
C GLU A 43 -31.34 5.96 -43.51
N PRO A 44 -30.25 5.14 -43.55
CA PRO A 44 -29.85 4.33 -42.41
C PRO A 44 -29.52 5.28 -41.27
N ILE A 45 -30.23 5.16 -40.16
CA ILE A 45 -29.98 5.94 -38.93
C ILE A 45 -28.48 5.89 -38.68
N SER A 46 -27.87 7.06 -38.63
CA SER A 46 -26.41 7.20 -38.51
C SER A 46 -25.93 6.62 -37.18
N ILE A 47 -24.80 5.90 -37.19
CA ILE A 47 -24.11 5.44 -35.96
C ILE A 47 -23.94 6.59 -34.93
N LYS A 48 -23.78 7.84 -35.40
CA LYS A 48 -23.68 9.04 -34.56
C LYS A 48 -24.89 9.28 -33.68
N GLN A 49 -26.11 9.01 -34.21
CA GLN A 49 -27.34 9.13 -33.42
C GLN A 49 -27.32 8.12 -32.25
N PHE A 50 -26.93 6.88 -32.47
CA PHE A 50 -26.86 5.88 -31.42
C PHE A 50 -25.75 6.17 -30.40
N VAL A 51 -24.63 6.76 -30.83
CA VAL A 51 -23.59 7.28 -29.93
C VAL A 51 -24.15 8.42 -29.06
N ALA A 52 -24.92 9.35 -29.64
CA ALA A 52 -25.56 10.44 -28.91
C ALA A 52 -26.53 9.89 -27.86
N GLU A 53 -27.45 9.00 -28.27
CA GLU A 53 -28.42 8.36 -27.36
C GLU A 53 -27.75 7.59 -26.23
N ALA A 54 -26.74 6.77 -26.53
CA ALA A 54 -26.03 5.98 -25.53
C ALA A 54 -25.24 6.83 -24.54
N SER A 55 -24.63 7.92 -25.00
CA SER A 55 -23.81 8.80 -24.18
C SER A 55 -24.61 9.73 -23.27
N PHE A 56 -25.88 10.02 -23.59
CA PHE A 56 -26.75 10.98 -22.89
C PHE A 56 -26.88 10.71 -21.39
N ARG A 57 -26.81 9.44 -20.95
CA ARG A 57 -26.92 9.07 -19.53
C ARG A 57 -25.71 9.47 -18.67
N ASN A 58 -24.62 9.92 -19.28
CA ASN A 58 -23.40 10.33 -18.59
C ASN A 58 -22.89 11.66 -19.14
N ASN A 59 -23.12 12.75 -18.40
CA ASN A 59 -22.77 14.10 -18.82
C ASN A 59 -21.33 14.27 -19.33
N HIS A 60 -20.35 13.63 -18.69
CA HIS A 60 -18.96 13.75 -19.12
C HIS A 60 -18.67 13.02 -20.42
N VAL A 61 -19.29 11.85 -20.58
CA VAL A 61 -19.17 11.05 -21.82
C VAL A 61 -19.93 11.76 -22.96
N SER A 62 -21.12 12.29 -22.68
CA SER A 62 -21.90 13.08 -23.64
C SER A 62 -21.12 14.29 -24.14
N GLN A 63 -20.56 15.10 -23.24
CA GLN A 63 -19.71 16.26 -23.60
C GLN A 63 -18.49 15.86 -24.45
N PHE A 64 -17.89 14.71 -24.18
CA PHE A 64 -16.79 14.22 -24.99
C PHE A 64 -17.22 13.88 -26.41
N TYR A 65 -18.31 13.12 -26.58
CA TYR A 65 -18.81 12.77 -27.91
C TYR A 65 -19.41 13.98 -28.65
N GLU A 66 -20.09 14.88 -27.97
CA GLU A 66 -20.57 16.16 -28.53
C GLU A 66 -19.42 16.96 -29.15
N SER A 67 -18.29 17.11 -28.43
CA SER A 67 -17.10 17.82 -28.92
C SER A 67 -16.48 17.19 -30.19
N ARG A 68 -16.88 15.96 -30.53
CA ARG A 68 -16.47 15.17 -31.70
C ARG A 68 -17.57 15.03 -32.74
N ASN A 69 -18.67 15.78 -32.62
CA ASN A 69 -19.86 15.61 -33.48
C ASN A 69 -20.38 14.17 -33.47
N TYR A 70 -20.31 13.49 -32.31
CA TYR A 70 -20.72 12.11 -32.04
C TYR A 70 -20.03 11.05 -32.92
N ASP A 71 -18.87 11.38 -33.49
CA ASP A 71 -18.05 10.39 -34.20
C ASP A 71 -17.58 9.29 -33.25
N PRO A 72 -17.67 8.01 -33.64
CA PRO A 72 -17.15 6.88 -32.85
C PRO A 72 -15.69 7.08 -32.46
N PHE A 73 -15.32 6.68 -31.23
CA PHE A 73 -13.97 6.85 -30.71
C PHE A 73 -13.14 5.57 -30.81
N TRP A 74 -13.78 4.43 -30.67
CA TRP A 74 -13.16 3.11 -30.67
C TRP A 74 -13.39 2.33 -31.95
N LEU A 75 -14.61 2.45 -32.49
CA LEU A 75 -15.10 1.66 -33.62
C LEU A 75 -15.11 2.52 -34.87
N GLY A 76 -14.46 2.04 -35.91
CA GLY A 76 -14.35 2.76 -37.18
C GLY A 76 -13.09 2.35 -37.93
N ASN A 77 -13.02 2.76 -39.21
CA ASN A 77 -11.96 2.31 -40.13
C ASN A 77 -10.71 3.19 -40.14
N ASN A 78 -10.66 4.26 -39.31
CA ASN A 78 -9.45 5.08 -39.25
C ASN A 78 -8.40 4.43 -38.37
N VAL A 79 -7.14 4.71 -38.69
CA VAL A 79 -5.95 4.12 -38.03
C VAL A 79 -5.95 4.38 -36.52
N ASP A 80 -6.41 5.56 -36.09
CA ASP A 80 -6.42 5.93 -34.66
C ASP A 80 -7.46 5.13 -33.86
N ASN A 81 -8.66 4.88 -34.42
CA ASN A 81 -9.67 4.08 -33.75
C ASN A 81 -9.16 2.64 -33.57
N VAL A 82 -8.56 2.07 -34.64
CA VAL A 82 -7.98 0.72 -34.60
C VAL A 82 -6.88 0.66 -33.54
N ALA A 83 -5.95 1.62 -33.52
CA ALA A 83 -4.87 1.65 -32.53
C ALA A 83 -5.38 1.79 -31.09
N ARG A 84 -6.39 2.64 -30.87
CA ARG A 84 -7.02 2.81 -29.53
C ARG A 84 -7.69 1.52 -29.06
N LEU A 85 -8.47 0.88 -29.93
CA LEU A 85 -9.14 -0.38 -29.59
C LEU A 85 -8.13 -1.49 -29.30
N GLN A 86 -7.08 -1.61 -30.10
CA GLN A 86 -5.99 -2.58 -29.86
C GLN A 86 -5.29 -2.34 -28.52
N ALA A 87 -4.99 -1.08 -28.19
CA ALA A 87 -4.36 -0.73 -26.92
C ALA A 87 -5.29 -1.03 -25.73
N LEU A 88 -6.59 -0.75 -25.83
CA LEU A 88 -7.57 -1.11 -24.80
C LEU A 88 -7.67 -2.64 -24.63
N ILE A 89 -7.78 -3.40 -25.70
CA ILE A 89 -7.82 -4.87 -25.65
C ILE A 89 -6.56 -5.44 -25.00
N SER A 90 -5.38 -4.91 -25.34
CA SER A 90 -4.11 -5.28 -24.70
C SER A 90 -4.13 -4.99 -23.20
N ALA A 91 -4.57 -3.80 -22.81
CA ALA A 91 -4.65 -3.39 -21.40
C ALA A 91 -5.63 -4.27 -20.59
N LEU A 92 -6.78 -4.62 -21.17
CA LEU A 92 -7.76 -5.52 -20.55
C LEU A 92 -7.24 -6.97 -20.46
N SER A 93 -6.45 -7.42 -21.44
CA SER A 93 -5.75 -8.71 -21.37
C SER A 93 -4.76 -8.78 -20.21
N ASP A 94 -4.12 -7.66 -19.88
CA ASP A 94 -3.15 -7.57 -18.81
C ASP A 94 -3.80 -7.24 -17.43
N ALA A 95 -5.08 -6.90 -17.38
CA ALA A 95 -5.79 -6.54 -16.14
C ALA A 95 -5.63 -7.58 -15.00
N PRO A 96 -5.67 -8.92 -15.24
CA PRO A 96 -5.41 -9.92 -14.22
C PRO A 96 -3.99 -9.84 -13.65
N MET A 97 -2.99 -9.45 -14.45
CA MET A 97 -1.61 -9.29 -13.97
C MET A 97 -1.50 -8.16 -12.94
N HIS A 98 -2.32 -7.14 -13.07
CA HIS A 98 -2.43 -6.02 -12.15
C HIS A 98 -3.27 -6.34 -10.90
N GLY A 99 -3.87 -7.53 -10.80
CA GLY A 99 -4.76 -7.88 -9.70
C GLY A 99 -6.07 -7.09 -9.71
N LEU A 100 -6.60 -6.77 -10.90
CA LEU A 100 -7.87 -6.07 -11.06
C LEU A 100 -9.05 -7.06 -11.07
N PRO A 101 -10.28 -6.59 -10.75
CA PRO A 101 -11.48 -7.42 -10.77
C PRO A 101 -11.73 -8.08 -12.13
N SER A 102 -11.72 -9.40 -12.18
CA SER A 102 -11.89 -10.15 -13.44
C SER A 102 -13.30 -10.00 -14.03
N SER A 103 -14.31 -9.78 -13.18
CA SER A 103 -15.70 -9.57 -13.62
C SER A 103 -15.90 -8.24 -14.35
N LYS A 104 -15.21 -7.19 -13.94
CA LYS A 104 -15.30 -5.84 -14.52
C LYS A 104 -14.51 -5.73 -15.82
N PHE A 105 -13.35 -6.39 -15.90
CA PHE A 105 -12.40 -6.28 -17.01
C PHE A 105 -12.26 -7.59 -17.79
N SER A 106 -13.37 -8.33 -17.96
CA SER A 106 -13.40 -9.59 -18.71
C SER A 106 -13.19 -9.35 -20.20
N LEU A 107 -11.98 -9.67 -20.68
CA LEU A 107 -11.65 -9.60 -22.10
C LEU A 107 -12.60 -10.44 -22.95
N ASN A 108 -12.93 -11.67 -22.52
CA ASN A 108 -13.82 -12.57 -23.26
C ASN A 108 -15.19 -11.94 -23.47
N ARG A 109 -15.75 -11.26 -22.45
CA ARG A 109 -17.03 -10.57 -22.57
C ARG A 109 -16.95 -9.40 -23.56
N ILE A 110 -15.89 -8.59 -23.48
CA ILE A 110 -15.68 -7.46 -24.41
C ILE A 110 -15.50 -7.96 -25.85
N LEU A 111 -14.73 -9.02 -26.07
CA LEU A 111 -14.58 -9.61 -27.40
C LEU A 111 -15.91 -10.18 -27.92
N SER A 112 -16.68 -10.87 -27.08
CA SER A 112 -18.03 -11.36 -27.45
C SER A 112 -18.95 -10.21 -27.85
N ASP A 113 -18.93 -9.10 -27.13
CA ASP A 113 -19.70 -7.90 -27.48
C ASP A 113 -19.26 -7.35 -28.86
N ILE A 114 -17.94 -7.28 -29.12
CA ILE A 114 -17.39 -6.76 -30.38
C ILE A 114 -17.78 -7.66 -31.57
N TYR A 115 -17.66 -9.00 -31.43
CA TYR A 115 -18.00 -9.94 -32.48
C TYR A 115 -19.51 -10.08 -32.76
N GLY A 116 -20.36 -9.84 -31.74
CA GLY A 116 -21.80 -9.93 -31.82
C GLY A 116 -22.50 -8.79 -32.55
N VAL A 117 -21.73 -7.79 -33.02
CA VAL A 117 -22.28 -6.54 -33.54
C VAL A 117 -22.33 -6.53 -35.09
N SER A 118 -23.53 -6.36 -35.64
CA SER A 118 -23.76 -6.32 -37.10
C SER A 118 -24.54 -5.07 -37.57
N TYR A 119 -25.01 -4.22 -36.67
CA TYR A 119 -25.89 -3.09 -37.03
C TYR A 119 -25.35 -1.78 -36.41
N ASN A 120 -25.63 -0.64 -37.09
CA ASN A 120 -25.20 0.69 -36.65
C ASN A 120 -25.65 1.03 -35.21
N GLU A 121 -26.87 0.63 -34.83
CA GLU A 121 -27.38 0.80 -33.44
C GLU A 121 -26.45 0.15 -32.43
N LYS A 122 -26.17 -1.13 -32.58
CA LYS A 122 -25.30 -1.87 -31.66
C LYS A 122 -23.88 -1.34 -31.66
N LEU A 123 -23.35 -0.85 -32.79
CA LEU A 123 -22.04 -0.21 -32.89
C LEU A 123 -21.97 1.07 -32.07
N GLY A 124 -22.98 1.95 -32.14
CA GLY A 124 -23.01 3.18 -31.35
C GLY A 124 -23.05 2.91 -29.84
N TYR A 125 -23.89 1.98 -29.39
CA TYR A 125 -23.95 1.58 -27.97
C TYR A 125 -22.64 0.92 -27.50
N LEU A 126 -22.02 0.09 -28.35
CA LEU A 126 -20.75 -0.55 -28.01
C LEU A 126 -19.61 0.44 -27.89
N ASP A 127 -19.53 1.45 -28.76
CA ASP A 127 -18.49 2.48 -28.70
C ASP A 127 -18.54 3.25 -27.36
N VAL A 128 -19.73 3.63 -26.92
CA VAL A 128 -19.92 4.26 -25.59
C VAL A 128 -19.63 3.28 -24.46
N LYS A 129 -19.99 2.00 -24.57
CA LYS A 129 -19.65 0.97 -23.58
C LYS A 129 -18.14 0.79 -23.43
N LEU A 130 -17.39 0.77 -24.53
CA LEU A 130 -15.93 0.72 -24.52
C LEU A 130 -15.34 1.97 -23.84
N THR A 131 -15.92 3.16 -24.08
CA THR A 131 -15.55 4.38 -23.37
C THR A 131 -15.71 4.24 -21.85
N LEU A 132 -16.84 3.71 -21.38
CA LEU A 132 -17.09 3.52 -19.95
C LEU A 132 -16.12 2.49 -19.33
N VAL A 133 -15.87 1.38 -20.03
CA VAL A 133 -14.87 0.37 -19.59
C VAL A 133 -13.47 1.00 -19.51
N PHE A 134 -13.09 1.78 -20.52
CA PHE A 134 -11.81 2.48 -20.51
C PHE A 134 -11.69 3.45 -19.32
N LEU A 135 -12.73 4.27 -19.07
CA LEU A 135 -12.72 5.24 -17.97
C LEU A 135 -12.62 4.54 -16.61
N GLU A 136 -13.33 3.43 -16.43
CA GLU A 136 -13.22 2.63 -15.22
C GLU A 136 -11.81 2.01 -15.08
N TYR A 137 -11.26 1.44 -16.15
CA TYR A 137 -9.89 0.92 -16.17
C TYR A 137 -8.87 2.01 -15.80
N ALA A 138 -8.94 3.18 -16.45
CA ALA A 138 -8.03 4.29 -16.18
C ALA A 138 -8.14 4.79 -14.74
N SER A 139 -9.37 4.84 -14.20
CA SER A 139 -9.62 5.21 -12.81
C SER A 139 -8.97 4.20 -11.86
N VAL A 140 -9.27 2.91 -11.96
CA VAL A 140 -8.73 1.90 -11.03
C VAL A 140 -7.21 1.76 -11.14
N MET A 141 -6.63 1.94 -12.32
CA MET A 141 -5.17 1.93 -12.49
C MET A 141 -4.49 3.13 -11.84
N THR A 142 -5.18 4.26 -11.74
CA THR A 142 -4.60 5.51 -11.21
C THR A 142 -4.93 5.79 -9.76
N THR A 143 -6.04 5.29 -9.24
CA THR A 143 -6.52 5.59 -7.88
C THR A 143 -6.80 4.35 -7.02
N GLY A 144 -6.72 3.15 -7.62
CA GLY A 144 -7.08 1.88 -6.97
C GLY A 144 -8.54 1.48 -7.22
N VAL A 145 -8.83 0.23 -6.90
CA VAL A 145 -10.17 -0.37 -6.96
C VAL A 145 -11.05 0.15 -5.82
N LEU A 146 -10.43 0.39 -4.66
CA LEU A 146 -11.11 0.76 -3.43
C LEU A 146 -10.89 2.23 -3.08
N ILE A 147 -11.83 2.78 -2.33
CA ILE A 147 -11.68 4.09 -1.67
C ILE A 147 -11.13 3.84 -0.26
N PRO A 148 -9.85 4.19 0.02
CA PRO A 148 -9.16 3.82 1.26
C PRO A 148 -9.92 4.22 2.53
N GLU A 149 -10.45 5.43 2.58
CA GLU A 149 -11.14 5.98 3.75
C GLU A 149 -12.47 5.28 4.07
N LYS A 150 -13.08 4.59 3.08
CA LYS A 150 -14.27 3.77 3.31
C LYS A 150 -13.94 2.43 3.98
N ILE A 151 -12.70 1.96 3.84
CA ILE A 151 -12.20 0.73 4.47
C ILE A 151 -11.76 0.99 5.90
N ASP A 152 -10.98 2.05 6.10
CA ASP A 152 -10.56 2.50 7.43
C ASP A 152 -10.35 4.03 7.38
N LYS A 153 -11.07 4.78 8.22
CA LYS A 153 -10.99 6.25 8.32
C LYS A 153 -9.59 6.77 8.65
N LYS A 154 -8.71 5.90 9.17
CA LYS A 154 -7.30 6.21 9.43
C LYS A 154 -6.38 5.97 8.23
N ILE A 155 -6.89 5.54 7.08
CA ILE A 155 -6.17 5.48 5.81
C ILE A 155 -6.54 6.73 5.01
N VAL A 156 -5.78 7.81 5.20
CA VAL A 156 -6.02 9.08 4.53
C VAL A 156 -5.09 9.19 3.32
N ARG A 157 -5.67 9.28 2.14
CA ARG A 157 -4.94 9.49 0.89
C ARG A 157 -5.47 10.72 0.17
N ALA A 158 -4.58 11.47 -0.45
CA ALA A 158 -5.00 12.55 -1.34
C ALA A 158 -5.75 11.95 -2.53
N ASN A 159 -7.02 12.33 -2.69
CA ASN A 159 -7.84 11.86 -3.79
C ASN A 159 -7.42 12.58 -5.08
N PHE A 160 -6.58 11.95 -5.88
CA PHE A 160 -6.25 12.43 -7.22
C PHE A 160 -7.29 11.94 -8.23
N TYR A 161 -8.56 12.22 -7.99
CA TYR A 161 -9.58 11.97 -9.01
C TYR A 161 -9.34 12.92 -10.19
N LYS A 162 -8.64 12.45 -11.22
CA LYS A 162 -8.73 13.10 -12.53
C LYS A 162 -10.20 13.05 -12.96
N LYS A 163 -10.73 14.19 -13.44
CA LYS A 163 -12.06 14.19 -14.07
C LYS A 163 -12.02 13.18 -15.23
N ASN A 164 -12.97 12.26 -15.28
CA ASN A 164 -13.00 11.17 -16.27
C ASN A 164 -12.73 11.65 -17.71
N ILE A 165 -13.27 12.81 -18.08
CA ILE A 165 -13.08 13.40 -19.41
C ILE A 165 -11.60 13.72 -19.73
N SER A 166 -10.74 13.98 -18.73
CA SER A 166 -9.33 14.28 -18.98
C SER A 166 -8.57 13.08 -19.54
N PHE A 167 -8.93 11.84 -19.13
CA PHE A 167 -8.34 10.63 -19.68
C PHE A 167 -8.67 10.45 -21.17
N LEU A 168 -9.91 10.75 -21.56
CA LEU A 168 -10.33 10.66 -22.97
C LEU A 168 -9.59 11.68 -23.86
N LYS A 169 -9.45 12.92 -23.39
CA LYS A 169 -8.71 13.97 -24.10
C LYS A 169 -7.23 13.62 -24.23
N GLU A 170 -6.64 13.10 -23.15
CA GLU A 170 -5.24 12.70 -23.13
C GLU A 170 -4.98 11.50 -24.06
N LEU A 171 -5.87 10.48 -24.07
CA LEU A 171 -5.79 9.34 -24.98
C LEU A 171 -5.97 9.77 -26.44
N GLN A 172 -6.87 10.73 -26.71
CA GLN A 172 -7.11 11.23 -28.06
C GLN A 172 -5.87 11.93 -28.65
N SER A 173 -5.05 12.59 -27.81
CA SER A 173 -3.88 13.39 -28.23
C SER A 173 -2.55 12.66 -28.07
N SER A 174 -2.54 11.39 -27.64
CA SER A 174 -1.32 10.62 -27.34
C SER A 174 -1.24 9.36 -28.20
N ASP A 175 -0.01 8.78 -28.32
CA ASP A 175 0.10 7.38 -28.72
C ASP A 175 -0.66 6.49 -27.73
N SER A 176 -1.54 5.65 -28.26
CA SER A 176 -2.48 4.89 -27.44
C SER A 176 -1.77 3.89 -26.53
N PHE A 177 -0.75 3.17 -27.00
CA PHE A 177 -0.03 2.19 -26.20
C PHE A 177 0.81 2.86 -25.10
N GLU A 178 1.48 3.97 -25.42
CA GLU A 178 2.24 4.74 -24.43
C GLU A 178 1.33 5.38 -23.38
N PHE A 179 0.11 5.81 -23.77
CA PHE A 179 -0.87 6.31 -22.83
C PHE A 179 -1.25 5.24 -21.79
N PHE A 180 -1.59 4.02 -22.22
CA PHE A 180 -1.95 2.94 -21.29
C PHE A 180 -0.78 2.57 -20.36
N LYS A 181 0.45 2.58 -20.84
CA LYS A 181 1.65 2.37 -19.99
C LYS A 181 1.80 3.44 -18.90
N LYS A 182 1.45 4.69 -19.19
CA LYS A 182 1.49 5.80 -18.22
C LYS A 182 0.41 5.70 -17.13
N LEU A 183 -0.65 4.91 -17.34
CA LEU A 183 -1.65 4.65 -16.32
C LEU A 183 -1.09 3.82 -15.16
N PHE A 184 -0.04 3.05 -15.36
CA PHE A 184 0.55 2.20 -14.31
C PHE A 184 1.23 3.05 -13.23
N PRO A 185 1.19 2.61 -11.95
CA PRO A 185 2.04 3.22 -10.95
C PRO A 185 3.50 3.18 -11.39
N PRO A 186 4.22 4.34 -11.37
CA PRO A 186 5.58 4.42 -11.89
C PRO A 186 6.62 3.75 -10.98
N SER A 187 6.24 3.34 -9.75
CA SER A 187 7.15 2.82 -8.76
C SER A 187 7.80 1.50 -9.19
N LEU A 188 9.08 1.35 -8.86
CA LEU A 188 9.79 0.08 -9.04
C LEU A 188 9.16 -1.02 -8.17
N GLU A 189 8.59 -0.64 -7.03
CA GLU A 189 7.89 -1.56 -6.13
C GLU A 189 6.70 -2.20 -6.82
N TYR A 190 5.85 -1.42 -7.50
CA TYR A 190 4.71 -1.95 -8.25
C TYR A 190 5.13 -3.00 -9.31
N LYS A 191 6.17 -2.68 -10.09
CA LYS A 191 6.70 -3.59 -11.12
C LYS A 191 7.23 -4.89 -10.51
N ARG A 192 7.92 -4.82 -9.37
CA ARG A 192 8.43 -5.99 -8.65
C ARG A 192 7.30 -6.81 -8.05
N LEU A 193 6.29 -6.17 -7.45
CA LEU A 193 5.10 -6.85 -6.92
C LEU A 193 4.36 -7.63 -8.01
N MET A 194 4.19 -7.08 -9.21
CA MET A 194 3.62 -7.81 -10.35
C MET A 194 4.43 -9.06 -10.71
N LYS A 195 5.77 -8.96 -10.70
CA LYS A 195 6.65 -10.10 -10.95
C LYS A 195 6.50 -11.18 -9.86
N GLU A 196 6.47 -10.77 -8.60
CA GLU A 196 6.31 -11.67 -7.46
C GLU A 196 4.90 -12.29 -7.42
N LYS A 197 3.85 -11.55 -7.76
CA LYS A 197 2.50 -12.08 -7.96
C LYS A 197 2.52 -13.23 -8.97
N LYS A 198 3.09 -13.02 -10.16
CA LYS A 198 3.21 -14.05 -11.19
C LYS A 198 4.00 -15.28 -10.71
N ARG A 199 5.06 -15.05 -9.91
CA ARG A 199 5.84 -16.14 -9.31
C ARG A 199 5.02 -16.97 -8.32
N LEU A 200 4.28 -16.31 -7.42
CA LEU A 200 3.42 -16.98 -6.45
C LEU A 200 2.26 -17.72 -7.13
N GLU A 201 1.65 -17.14 -8.13
CA GLU A 201 0.59 -17.80 -8.93
C GLU A 201 1.10 -19.09 -9.58
N LYS A 202 2.32 -19.06 -10.13
CA LYS A 202 2.93 -20.27 -10.70
C LYS A 202 3.17 -21.34 -9.62
N ILE A 203 3.61 -20.96 -8.43
CA ILE A 203 3.81 -21.88 -7.31
C ILE A 203 2.47 -22.44 -6.86
N LEU A 204 1.44 -21.61 -6.74
CA LEU A 204 0.09 -22.02 -6.38
C LEU A 204 -0.46 -23.08 -7.35
N LEU A 205 -0.37 -22.82 -8.65
CA LEU A 205 -0.79 -23.74 -9.71
C LEU A 205 0.00 -25.06 -9.73
N SER A 206 1.21 -25.08 -9.15
CA SER A 206 2.05 -26.26 -9.02
C SER A 206 1.86 -27.03 -7.69
N GLY A 207 0.82 -26.70 -6.89
CA GLY A 207 0.49 -27.38 -5.63
C GLY A 207 1.03 -26.69 -4.37
N GLY A 208 1.51 -25.46 -4.51
CA GLY A 208 1.95 -24.65 -3.35
C GLY A 208 3.33 -25.04 -2.80
N TRP A 209 3.53 -24.84 -1.50
CA TRP A 209 4.81 -25.12 -0.81
C TRP A 209 4.86 -26.49 -0.13
N GLY A 210 3.91 -27.38 -0.43
CA GLY A 210 3.84 -28.72 0.15
C GLY A 210 3.17 -28.78 1.51
N ALA A 211 3.30 -29.90 2.19
CA ALA A 211 2.59 -30.21 3.44
C ALA A 211 2.97 -29.26 4.59
N PHE A 212 2.02 -29.02 5.49
CA PHE A 212 2.25 -28.25 6.72
C PHE A 212 3.18 -29.00 7.68
N ILE A 213 4.00 -28.25 8.41
CA ILE A 213 4.83 -28.77 9.48
C ILE A 213 3.97 -28.81 10.74
N THR A 214 3.83 -30.01 11.31
CA THR A 214 2.98 -30.28 12.49
C THR A 214 3.75 -30.35 13.81
N SER A 215 5.10 -30.24 13.75
CA SER A 215 5.94 -30.18 14.95
C SER A 215 5.80 -28.83 15.63
N ASP A 216 5.86 -28.82 16.98
CA ASP A 216 5.79 -27.58 17.76
C ASP A 216 7.11 -26.81 17.75
N GLU A 217 8.23 -27.53 17.70
CA GLU A 217 9.58 -26.99 17.61
C GLU A 217 10.50 -28.00 16.92
N LEU A 218 11.56 -27.51 16.27
CA LEU A 218 12.62 -28.33 15.69
C LEU A 218 13.97 -27.74 16.10
N LEU A 219 14.84 -28.58 16.68
CA LEU A 219 16.12 -28.16 17.26
C LEU A 219 17.29 -28.36 16.30
N VAL A 220 18.30 -27.51 16.42
CA VAL A 220 19.55 -27.62 15.67
C VAL A 220 20.23 -28.97 16.02
N GLY A 221 20.64 -29.74 15.02
CA GLY A 221 21.20 -31.09 15.15
C GLY A 221 20.15 -32.20 15.10
N GLU A 222 18.85 -31.87 15.23
CA GLU A 222 17.76 -32.85 15.15
C GLU A 222 17.69 -33.52 13.78
N ARG A 223 17.14 -34.74 13.75
CA ARG A 223 16.88 -35.52 12.53
C ARG A 223 15.47 -36.08 12.59
N GLY A 224 14.84 -36.22 11.44
CA GLY A 224 13.50 -36.82 11.36
C GLY A 224 12.61 -36.19 10.34
N ASN A 225 11.35 -36.67 10.29
CA ASN A 225 10.37 -36.24 9.28
C ASN A 225 10.04 -34.74 9.38
N GLY A 226 9.92 -34.18 10.58
CA GLY A 226 9.66 -32.74 10.78
C GLY A 226 10.76 -31.88 10.15
N VAL A 227 12.03 -32.25 10.30
CA VAL A 227 13.17 -31.55 9.69
C VAL A 227 13.14 -31.67 8.16
N VAL A 228 12.76 -32.83 7.62
CA VAL A 228 12.61 -33.05 6.17
C VAL A 228 11.48 -32.16 5.64
N MET A 229 10.35 -32.09 6.32
CA MET A 229 9.22 -31.22 5.93
C MET A 229 9.64 -29.74 5.95
N LEU A 230 10.34 -29.27 6.99
CA LEU A 230 10.88 -27.92 7.08
C LEU A 230 11.82 -27.61 5.90
N ARG A 231 12.73 -28.52 5.59
CA ARG A 231 13.65 -28.37 4.46
C ARG A 231 12.91 -28.26 3.13
N ASN A 232 11.96 -29.15 2.88
CA ASN A 232 11.20 -29.17 1.63
C ASN A 232 10.41 -27.87 1.44
N ARG A 233 9.78 -27.33 2.49
CA ARG A 233 9.07 -26.04 2.41
C ARG A 233 10.04 -24.88 2.14
N LEU A 234 11.19 -24.81 2.84
CA LEU A 234 12.19 -23.77 2.61
C LEU A 234 12.85 -23.86 1.23
N ILE A 235 12.99 -25.07 0.67
CA ILE A 235 13.41 -25.27 -0.73
C ILE A 235 12.35 -24.74 -1.68
N SER A 236 11.08 -25.09 -1.48
CA SER A 236 9.96 -24.61 -2.31
C SER A 236 9.78 -23.10 -2.24
N MET A 237 10.09 -22.50 -1.08
CA MET A 237 10.08 -21.04 -0.88
C MET A 237 11.32 -20.33 -1.47
N GLY A 238 12.39 -21.09 -1.80
CA GLY A 238 13.64 -20.56 -2.35
C GLY A 238 14.69 -20.12 -1.32
N TYR A 239 14.54 -20.51 -0.05
CA TYR A 239 15.52 -20.19 1.01
C TYR A 239 16.65 -21.22 1.13
N LEU A 240 16.44 -22.42 0.60
CA LEU A 240 17.41 -23.52 0.68
C LEU A 240 17.54 -24.19 -0.70
N SER A 241 18.74 -24.57 -1.07
CA SER A 241 18.98 -25.38 -2.27
C SER A 241 18.53 -26.82 -2.03
N PRO A 242 18.06 -27.55 -3.07
CA PRO A 242 17.72 -28.97 -2.96
C PRO A 242 18.86 -29.80 -2.39
N THR A 243 18.54 -30.69 -1.46
CA THR A 243 19.53 -31.56 -0.77
C THR A 243 18.83 -32.80 -0.22
N TYR A 244 19.59 -33.89 -0.05
CA TYR A 244 19.13 -35.15 0.56
C TYR A 244 19.34 -35.21 2.08
N SER A 245 19.87 -34.14 2.72
CA SER A 245 20.05 -34.08 4.17
C SER A 245 18.71 -34.14 4.90
N ALA A 246 18.62 -34.93 5.95
CA ALA A 246 17.50 -35.00 6.88
C ALA A 246 17.81 -34.38 8.25
N SER A 247 18.94 -33.65 8.36
CA SER A 247 19.40 -33.03 9.60
C SER A 247 19.09 -31.52 9.65
N TYR A 248 18.92 -31.01 10.86
CA TYR A 248 18.91 -29.56 11.12
C TYR A 248 20.35 -29.04 11.20
N ASP A 249 20.99 -28.95 10.04
CA ASP A 249 22.39 -28.58 9.83
C ASP A 249 22.58 -27.06 9.64
N LEU A 250 23.83 -26.60 9.56
CA LEU A 250 24.15 -25.18 9.37
C LEU A 250 23.51 -24.54 8.13
N PRO A 251 23.42 -25.19 6.95
CA PRO A 251 22.67 -24.66 5.82
C PRO A 251 21.19 -24.41 6.14
N LEU A 252 20.53 -25.30 6.88
CA LEU A 252 19.14 -25.12 7.31
C LEU A 252 19.01 -23.99 8.33
N VAL A 253 19.90 -23.86 9.31
CA VAL A 253 19.96 -22.71 10.24
C VAL A 253 20.04 -21.40 9.48
N LYS A 254 20.92 -21.31 8.46
CA LYS A 254 21.04 -20.12 7.62
C LYS A 254 19.76 -19.81 6.83
N ALA A 255 19.11 -20.84 6.29
CA ALA A 255 17.85 -20.70 5.57
C ALA A 255 16.72 -20.19 6.49
N VAL A 256 16.62 -20.73 7.71
CA VAL A 256 15.66 -20.28 8.73
C VAL A 256 15.94 -18.82 9.13
N LYS A 257 17.20 -18.43 9.36
CA LYS A 257 17.58 -17.03 9.66
C LYS A 257 17.15 -16.08 8.54
N ASN A 258 17.40 -16.44 7.29
CA ASN A 258 17.00 -15.62 6.15
C ASN A 258 15.46 -15.49 6.06
N PHE A 259 14.74 -16.58 6.29
CA PHE A 259 13.29 -16.59 6.35
C PHE A 259 12.77 -15.68 7.49
N GLN A 260 13.37 -15.77 8.69
CA GLN A 260 13.01 -14.94 9.84
C GLN A 260 13.22 -13.45 9.55
N LEU A 261 14.35 -13.07 8.93
CA LEU A 261 14.63 -11.69 8.50
C LEU A 261 13.56 -11.19 7.52
N ASP A 262 13.23 -11.99 6.51
CA ASP A 262 12.23 -11.63 5.50
C ASP A 262 10.82 -11.53 6.09
N ASN A 263 10.56 -12.20 7.23
CA ASN A 263 9.28 -12.11 7.94
C ASN A 263 9.29 -11.14 9.15
N GLY A 264 10.37 -10.37 9.32
CA GLY A 264 10.45 -9.31 10.33
C GLY A 264 10.46 -9.80 11.78
N ILE A 265 10.91 -11.03 12.03
CA ILE A 265 11.09 -11.59 13.37
C ILE A 265 12.57 -11.76 13.70
N ARG A 266 12.90 -12.05 14.97
CA ARG A 266 14.27 -12.28 15.41
C ARG A 266 14.91 -13.43 14.63
N ALA A 267 16.07 -13.16 14.03
CA ALA A 267 16.78 -14.10 13.17
C ALA A 267 17.80 -14.94 13.97
N ASP A 268 17.32 -15.78 14.88
CA ASP A 268 18.14 -16.69 15.69
C ASP A 268 18.44 -18.03 14.99
N GLY A 269 17.67 -18.37 13.96
CA GLY A 269 17.78 -19.63 13.25
C GLY A 269 17.11 -20.81 13.96
N SER A 270 16.27 -20.54 14.96
CA SER A 270 15.46 -21.54 15.67
C SER A 270 14.12 -21.71 14.94
N ALA A 271 13.72 -22.96 14.72
CA ALA A 271 12.40 -23.30 14.19
C ALA A 271 11.40 -23.55 15.33
N ASN A 272 11.25 -22.54 16.21
CA ASN A 272 10.24 -22.53 17.26
C ASN A 272 8.83 -22.35 16.67
N GLN A 273 7.79 -22.51 17.51
CA GLN A 273 6.39 -22.41 17.10
C GLN A 273 6.06 -21.13 16.31
N SER A 274 6.62 -19.99 16.74
CA SER A 274 6.39 -18.70 16.06
C SER A 274 6.95 -18.72 14.62
N THR A 275 8.16 -19.25 14.43
CA THR A 275 8.80 -19.43 13.11
C THR A 275 8.02 -20.43 12.26
N LEU A 276 7.63 -21.58 12.82
CA LEU A 276 6.89 -22.62 12.11
C LEU A 276 5.49 -22.13 11.67
N ASN A 277 4.80 -21.37 12.51
CA ASN A 277 3.53 -20.74 12.14
C ASN A 277 3.67 -19.84 10.90
N LEU A 278 4.74 -19.04 10.80
CA LEU A 278 5.00 -18.18 9.63
C LEU A 278 5.40 -18.99 8.39
N ILE A 279 6.16 -20.09 8.56
CA ILE A 279 6.51 -21.01 7.48
C ILE A 279 5.26 -21.74 6.95
N ASN A 280 4.30 -22.01 7.82
CA ASN A 280 3.04 -22.64 7.46
C ASN A 280 2.01 -21.72 6.78
N ILE A 281 2.24 -20.42 6.72
CA ILE A 281 1.37 -19.52 5.92
C ILE A 281 1.37 -19.99 4.47
N THR A 282 0.20 -20.12 3.85
CA THR A 282 0.04 -20.68 2.50
C THR A 282 0.47 -19.70 1.40
N VAL A 283 0.63 -20.19 0.18
CA VAL A 283 0.90 -19.35 -1.00
C VAL A 283 -0.27 -18.41 -1.26
N GLU A 284 -1.49 -18.88 -1.05
CA GLU A 284 -2.73 -18.12 -1.20
C GLU A 284 -2.73 -16.89 -0.28
N GLU A 285 -2.40 -17.09 1.01
CA GLU A 285 -2.34 -15.98 1.97
C GLU A 285 -1.24 -14.97 1.62
N ARG A 286 -0.09 -15.44 1.13
CA ARG A 286 0.97 -14.55 0.64
C ARG A 286 0.57 -13.81 -0.63
N LEU A 287 -0.17 -14.48 -1.52
CA LEU A 287 -0.69 -13.88 -2.74
C LEU A 287 -1.74 -12.79 -2.44
N LYS A 288 -2.63 -13.01 -1.44
CA LYS A 288 -3.53 -11.97 -0.93
C LYS A 288 -2.75 -10.73 -0.47
N SER A 289 -1.70 -10.92 0.32
CA SER A 289 -0.85 -9.82 0.77
C SER A 289 -0.21 -9.04 -0.39
N VAL A 290 0.20 -9.72 -1.46
CA VAL A 290 0.75 -9.09 -2.67
C VAL A 290 -0.33 -8.32 -3.44
N LEU A 291 -1.55 -8.86 -3.55
CA LEU A 291 -2.69 -8.17 -4.20
C LEU A 291 -3.08 -6.89 -3.44
N VAL A 292 -3.11 -6.95 -2.11
CA VAL A 292 -3.32 -5.77 -1.26
C VAL A 292 -2.18 -4.75 -1.43
N ALA A 293 -0.93 -5.21 -1.52
CA ALA A 293 0.21 -4.33 -1.76
C ALA A 293 0.14 -3.63 -3.13
N LEU A 294 -0.31 -4.33 -4.19
CA LEU A 294 -0.56 -3.73 -5.51
C LEU A 294 -1.65 -2.66 -5.44
N GLU A 295 -2.72 -2.89 -4.67
CA GLU A 295 -3.77 -1.89 -4.45
C GLU A 295 -3.22 -0.66 -3.73
N ARG A 296 -2.46 -0.84 -2.65
CA ARG A 296 -1.80 0.24 -1.89
C ARG A 296 -0.82 1.07 -2.73
N GLU A 297 -0.11 0.45 -3.66
CA GLU A 297 0.78 1.17 -4.58
C GLU A 297 -0.01 2.09 -5.53
N ARG A 298 -1.21 1.71 -5.96
CA ARG A 298 -2.09 2.58 -6.74
C ARG A 298 -2.51 3.83 -5.97
N TRP A 299 -2.69 3.71 -4.65
CA TRP A 299 -2.98 4.85 -3.76
C TRP A 299 -1.77 5.76 -3.48
N SER A 300 -0.56 5.28 -3.72
CA SER A 300 0.70 5.92 -3.28
C SER A 300 1.48 6.60 -4.42
N ARG A 301 0.82 6.95 -5.53
CA ARG A 301 1.48 7.51 -6.75
C ARG A 301 2.34 8.76 -6.52
N THR A 302 2.14 9.47 -5.43
CA THR A 302 2.77 10.75 -5.11
C THR A 302 3.96 10.66 -4.18
N LEU A 303 4.44 9.45 -3.86
CA LEU A 303 5.67 9.34 -3.08
C LEU A 303 6.80 10.03 -3.84
N SER A 304 7.37 11.07 -3.22
CA SER A 304 8.42 11.89 -3.82
C SER A 304 9.62 11.04 -4.24
N VAL A 305 10.16 11.31 -5.43
CA VAL A 305 11.45 10.73 -5.88
C VAL A 305 12.66 11.42 -5.24
N ASN A 306 12.47 12.65 -4.73
CA ASN A 306 13.49 13.44 -4.06
C ASN A 306 13.63 13.04 -2.58
N ARG A 307 14.20 13.94 -1.77
CA ARG A 307 14.30 13.74 -0.33
C ARG A 307 12.93 13.63 0.33
N HIS A 308 12.71 12.57 1.09
CA HIS A 308 11.48 12.36 1.86
C HIS A 308 11.72 11.42 3.05
N VAL A 309 10.79 11.46 4.02
CA VAL A 309 10.73 10.56 5.16
C VAL A 309 9.66 9.50 4.90
N ILE A 310 9.99 8.23 5.13
CA ILE A 310 9.02 7.12 5.13
C ILE A 310 9.00 6.50 6.53
N VAL A 311 7.82 6.44 7.13
CA VAL A 311 7.55 5.65 8.34
C VAL A 311 6.66 4.50 7.95
N ASN A 312 7.20 3.28 7.95
CA ASN A 312 6.37 2.09 7.73
C ASN A 312 5.90 1.54 9.08
N LEU A 313 4.59 1.57 9.31
CA LEU A 313 4.00 1.19 10.58
C LEU A 313 4.14 -0.31 10.87
N THR A 314 4.23 -1.15 9.83
CA THR A 314 4.26 -2.62 9.97
C THR A 314 5.65 -3.19 10.23
N ASP A 315 6.72 -2.52 9.77
CA ASP A 315 8.10 -2.91 10.05
C ASP A 315 8.73 -2.10 11.19
N PHE A 316 7.93 -1.19 11.77
CA PHE A 316 8.34 -0.34 12.88
C PHE A 316 9.65 0.41 12.57
N SER A 317 9.74 1.04 11.41
CA SER A 317 10.93 1.80 11.00
C SER A 317 10.59 3.17 10.43
N ALA A 318 11.49 4.14 10.67
CA ALA A 318 11.52 5.41 9.96
C ALA A 318 12.80 5.49 9.14
N LYS A 319 12.69 6.00 7.92
CA LYS A 319 13.81 6.14 6.97
C LYS A 319 13.79 7.53 6.36
N ILE A 320 14.98 8.12 6.17
CA ILE A 320 15.16 9.26 5.27
C ILE A 320 15.70 8.70 3.96
N VAL A 321 15.06 9.08 2.87
CA VAL A 321 15.41 8.63 1.52
C VAL A 321 15.81 9.85 0.70
N ASP A 322 16.99 9.82 0.11
CA ASP A 322 17.52 10.86 -0.77
C ASP A 322 17.73 10.27 -2.16
N SER A 323 17.01 10.75 -3.15
CA SER A 323 17.09 10.29 -4.55
C SER A 323 17.04 8.76 -4.68
N GLY A 324 16.11 8.14 -3.96
CA GLY A 324 15.89 6.69 -3.98
C GLY A 324 16.84 5.86 -3.11
N LYS A 325 17.81 6.48 -2.41
CA LYS A 325 18.74 5.81 -1.49
C LYS A 325 18.36 6.09 -0.05
N VAL A 326 18.33 5.07 0.80
CA VAL A 326 18.15 5.23 2.25
C VAL A 326 19.43 5.80 2.85
N THR A 327 19.38 7.04 3.32
CA THR A 327 20.53 7.74 3.95
C THR A 327 20.48 7.68 5.47
N PHE A 328 19.32 7.40 6.03
CA PHE A 328 19.16 7.17 7.48
C PHE A 328 18.02 6.17 7.74
N LYS A 329 18.18 5.33 8.78
CA LYS A 329 17.14 4.41 9.24
C LYS A 329 17.17 4.25 10.74
N THR A 330 16.01 4.28 11.39
CA THR A 330 15.86 4.03 12.83
C THR A 330 14.63 3.17 13.12
N LYS A 331 14.61 2.49 14.28
CA LYS A 331 13.43 1.79 14.80
C LYS A 331 12.39 2.79 15.30
N THR A 332 11.11 2.41 15.23
CA THR A 332 10.00 3.21 15.77
C THR A 332 9.12 2.42 16.71
N VAL A 333 8.43 3.15 17.63
CA VAL A 333 7.26 2.68 18.35
C VAL A 333 6.06 3.44 17.80
N ILE A 334 5.00 2.72 17.44
CA ILE A 334 3.77 3.26 16.85
C ILE A 334 2.60 3.16 17.83
N GLY A 335 1.43 3.65 17.41
CA GLY A 335 0.20 3.59 18.19
C GLY A 335 -0.22 2.17 18.57
N PHE A 336 -0.81 2.03 19.76
CA PHE A 336 -1.35 0.78 20.25
C PHE A 336 -2.52 0.30 19.37
N ASP A 337 -2.74 -1.00 19.32
CA ASP A 337 -3.78 -1.60 18.49
C ASP A 337 -5.16 -1.48 19.15
N ASP A 338 -5.67 -0.26 19.23
CA ASP A 338 -7.08 0.02 19.49
C ASP A 338 -7.57 1.17 18.59
N SER A 339 -8.90 1.29 18.45
CA SER A 339 -9.53 2.21 17.49
C SER A 339 -9.08 3.68 17.65
N ASN A 340 -8.78 4.11 18.88
CA ASN A 340 -8.44 5.51 19.19
C ASN A 340 -6.94 5.78 19.09
N ARG A 341 -6.10 4.78 19.37
CA ARG A 341 -4.64 4.92 19.51
C ARG A 341 -3.85 4.45 18.29
N ARG A 342 -4.45 3.76 17.31
CA ARG A 342 -3.78 3.35 16.06
C ARG A 342 -3.20 4.56 15.33
N SER A 343 -1.94 4.48 14.92
CA SER A 343 -1.33 5.48 14.05
C SER A 343 -2.03 5.51 12.69
N PRO A 344 -2.40 6.70 12.16
CA PRO A 344 -3.01 6.83 10.84
C PRO A 344 -1.98 6.69 9.71
N GLU A 345 -2.46 6.39 8.51
CA GLU A 345 -1.70 6.44 7.27
C GLU A 345 -2.03 7.74 6.53
N PHE A 346 -1.04 8.58 6.31
CA PHE A 346 -1.20 9.82 5.55
C PHE A 346 0.15 10.36 5.09
N SER A 347 0.11 11.37 4.24
CA SER A 347 1.29 12.12 3.80
C SER A 347 1.16 13.57 4.25
N ASP A 348 2.28 14.17 4.62
CA ASP A 348 2.35 15.57 5.05
C ASP A 348 3.75 16.13 4.78
N ILE A 349 4.02 17.34 5.26
CA ILE A 349 5.30 18.03 5.14
C ILE A 349 5.90 18.24 6.53
N LEU A 350 7.09 17.70 6.76
CA LEU A 350 7.87 17.93 7.96
C LEU A 350 8.54 19.30 7.83
N GLU A 351 8.14 20.26 8.68
CA GLU A 351 8.48 21.67 8.57
C GLU A 351 9.55 22.11 9.55
N PHE A 352 9.49 21.62 10.77
CA PHE A 352 10.40 22.04 11.84
C PHE A 352 10.57 20.97 12.92
N MET A 353 11.58 21.15 13.76
CA MET A 353 11.74 20.39 14.99
C MET A 353 11.71 21.31 16.22
N VAL A 354 11.31 20.76 17.35
CA VAL A 354 11.36 21.44 18.66
C VAL A 354 12.29 20.66 19.56
N VAL A 355 13.39 21.29 19.94
CA VAL A 355 14.37 20.75 20.90
C VAL A 355 13.94 21.16 22.30
N ASN A 356 14.14 20.28 23.28
CA ASN A 356 13.62 20.41 24.67
C ASN A 356 12.09 20.67 24.68
N PRO A 357 11.26 19.80 24.08
CA PRO A 357 9.83 20.06 23.97
C PRO A 357 9.11 19.99 25.31
N SER A 358 8.13 20.86 25.51
CA SER A 358 7.05 20.63 26.47
C SER A 358 6.05 19.64 25.88
N TRP A 359 5.48 18.79 26.72
CA TRP A 359 4.38 17.94 26.33
C TRP A 359 3.07 18.49 26.85
N TYR A 360 2.26 19.06 25.97
CA TYR A 360 0.87 19.40 26.26
C TYR A 360 0.05 18.12 26.08
N VAL A 361 -0.47 17.62 27.23
CA VAL A 361 -1.15 16.33 27.25
C VAL A 361 -2.47 16.41 26.49
N PRO A 362 -2.71 15.53 25.49
CA PRO A 362 -3.99 15.48 24.78
C PRO A 362 -5.17 15.28 25.73
N ARG A 363 -6.29 15.95 25.47
CA ARG A 363 -7.50 15.89 26.31
C ARG A 363 -7.94 14.46 26.59
N SER A 364 -7.89 13.57 25.61
CA SER A 364 -8.26 12.16 25.77
C SER A 364 -7.43 11.45 26.83
N ILE A 365 -6.10 11.69 26.86
CA ILE A 365 -5.20 11.11 27.86
C ILE A 365 -5.48 11.71 29.25
N VAL A 366 -5.67 13.03 29.29
CA VAL A 366 -6.01 13.71 30.57
C VAL A 366 -7.25 13.09 31.21
N VAL A 367 -8.33 12.93 30.47
CA VAL A 367 -9.60 12.51 31.06
C VAL A 367 -9.79 11.00 31.16
N GLN A 368 -9.12 10.22 30.29
CA GLN A 368 -9.27 8.77 30.26
C GLN A 368 -8.23 8.03 31.10
N GLU A 369 -7.05 8.64 31.30
CA GLU A 369 -5.95 7.98 32.01
C GLU A 369 -5.60 8.73 33.30
N TYR A 370 -5.34 10.04 33.27
CA TYR A 370 -4.82 10.77 34.42
C TYR A 370 -5.91 11.21 35.40
N LEU A 371 -7.08 11.62 34.95
CA LEU A 371 -8.17 11.97 35.86
C LEU A 371 -8.60 10.79 36.75
N PRO A 372 -8.76 9.54 36.25
CA PRO A 372 -8.98 8.39 37.12
C PRO A 372 -7.88 8.17 38.16
N MET A 373 -6.62 8.39 37.82
CA MET A 373 -5.50 8.28 38.76
C MET A 373 -5.55 9.37 39.84
N LEU A 374 -5.84 10.62 39.47
CA LEU A 374 -5.98 11.75 40.37
C LEU A 374 -7.14 11.61 41.34
N LYS A 375 -8.24 10.94 40.93
CA LYS A 375 -9.36 10.61 41.86
C LYS A 375 -8.95 9.65 42.98
N VAL A 376 -7.92 8.85 42.78
CA VAL A 376 -7.37 7.93 43.79
C VAL A 376 -6.29 8.59 44.60
N ASN A 377 -5.42 9.37 43.96
CA ASN A 377 -4.30 10.06 44.60
C ASN A 377 -4.01 11.37 43.87
N ASN A 378 -4.19 12.51 44.52
CA ASN A 378 -3.97 13.84 43.95
C ASN A 378 -2.54 14.05 43.43
N ASN A 379 -1.56 13.28 43.92
CA ASN A 379 -0.16 13.34 43.49
C ASN A 379 0.22 12.24 42.49
N ALA A 380 -0.73 11.51 41.94
CA ALA A 380 -0.46 10.38 41.02
C ALA A 380 0.28 10.78 39.75
N VAL A 381 0.26 12.06 39.38
CA VAL A 381 0.87 12.63 38.18
C VAL A 381 1.68 13.88 38.49
N ASP A 382 2.46 13.86 39.57
CA ASP A 382 3.30 14.98 40.08
C ASP A 382 4.35 15.48 39.06
N PHE A 383 4.65 14.68 38.04
CA PHE A 383 5.51 15.06 36.94
C PHE A 383 4.81 15.97 35.89
N LEU A 384 3.51 16.27 36.06
CA LEU A 384 2.71 17.15 35.21
C LEU A 384 2.32 18.42 35.99
N GLU A 385 2.43 19.56 35.33
CA GLU A 385 1.81 20.80 35.78
C GLU A 385 0.32 20.77 35.45
N LEU A 386 -0.53 20.95 36.45
CA LEU A 386 -1.96 21.18 36.27
C LEU A 386 -2.19 22.66 36.02
N ARG A 387 -2.93 23.01 34.96
CA ARG A 387 -3.14 24.41 34.56
C ARG A 387 -4.62 24.68 34.33
N ASP A 388 -5.08 25.85 34.74
CA ASP A 388 -6.40 26.37 34.43
C ASP A 388 -6.51 26.85 32.98
N GLU A 389 -7.67 27.40 32.62
CA GLU A 389 -7.92 27.93 31.29
C GLU A 389 -7.04 29.16 30.92
N PHE A 390 -6.57 29.89 31.91
CA PHE A 390 -5.66 31.04 31.77
C PHE A 390 -4.19 30.64 31.72
N GLY A 391 -3.88 29.35 31.97
CA GLY A 391 -2.52 28.82 32.00
C GLY A 391 -1.81 28.93 33.35
N THR A 392 -2.51 29.35 34.43
CA THR A 392 -2.01 29.40 35.80
C THR A 392 -1.79 27.98 36.31
N ILE A 393 -0.66 27.75 36.99
CA ILE A 393 -0.40 26.46 37.62
C ILE A 393 -1.25 26.35 38.88
N ILE A 394 -1.97 25.25 39.02
CA ILE A 394 -2.85 24.95 40.14
C ILE A 394 -2.26 23.79 40.95
N GLU A 395 -2.25 23.91 42.27
CA GLU A 395 -1.79 22.83 43.15
C GLU A 395 -2.84 21.70 43.22
N PRO A 396 -2.51 20.44 42.88
CA PRO A 396 -3.45 19.35 42.91
C PRO A 396 -4.09 19.09 44.27
N SER A 397 -3.42 19.43 45.37
CA SER A 397 -3.94 19.29 46.74
C SER A 397 -5.14 20.17 47.05
N GLU A 398 -5.36 21.23 46.28
CA GLU A 398 -6.48 22.17 46.45
C GLU A 398 -7.74 21.74 45.73
N ILE A 399 -7.70 20.60 45.01
CA ILE A 399 -8.77 20.15 44.12
C ILE A 399 -9.38 18.82 44.62
N ASP A 400 -10.68 18.80 44.72
CA ASP A 400 -11.44 17.55 44.85
C ASP A 400 -11.73 16.96 43.45
N PHE A 401 -10.86 16.05 42.99
CA PHE A 401 -11.01 15.41 41.69
C PHE A 401 -12.23 14.48 41.58
N SER A 402 -12.81 14.06 42.71
CA SER A 402 -13.99 13.19 42.72
C SER A 402 -15.22 13.86 42.08
N THR A 403 -15.29 15.19 42.14
CA THR A 403 -16.37 16.04 41.63
C THR A 403 -16.43 16.13 40.11
N PHE A 404 -15.36 15.74 39.40
CA PHE A 404 -15.27 15.86 37.94
C PHE A 404 -15.49 14.53 37.22
N ASP A 405 -16.06 14.60 36.03
CA ASP A 405 -16.07 13.54 35.04
C ASP A 405 -15.26 13.93 33.78
N GLN A 406 -15.32 13.09 32.74
CA GLN A 406 -14.59 13.32 31.49
C GLN A 406 -15.02 14.60 30.77
N ASN A 407 -16.25 15.06 30.96
CA ASN A 407 -16.83 16.24 30.32
C ASN A 407 -16.62 17.50 31.14
N THR A 408 -16.66 17.39 32.45
CA THR A 408 -16.64 18.53 33.39
C THR A 408 -15.25 18.91 33.89
N PHE A 409 -14.22 18.06 33.72
CA PHE A 409 -12.84 18.36 34.15
C PHE A 409 -12.27 19.57 33.40
N PRO A 410 -12.01 20.73 34.02
CA PRO A 410 -11.69 21.95 33.31
C PRO A 410 -10.19 22.12 33.00
N TYR A 411 -9.32 21.41 33.72
CA TYR A 411 -7.89 21.68 33.72
C TYR A 411 -7.17 21.03 32.53
N ARG A 412 -6.04 21.67 32.12
CA ARG A 412 -5.07 21.17 31.15
C ARG A 412 -3.85 20.64 31.89
N MET A 413 -3.11 19.73 31.24
CA MET A 413 -1.88 19.19 31.81
C MET A 413 -0.71 19.45 30.87
N ARG A 414 0.44 19.81 31.45
CA ARG A 414 1.69 20.04 30.72
C ARG A 414 2.85 19.39 31.45
N GLN A 415 3.70 18.67 30.72
CA GLN A 415 5.00 18.25 31.20
C GLN A 415 6.07 19.25 30.71
N PRO A 416 6.86 19.88 31.62
CA PRO A 416 7.92 20.78 31.21
C PRO A 416 9.07 20.06 30.50
N PRO A 417 9.97 20.78 29.80
CA PRO A 417 11.17 20.20 29.22
C PRO A 417 12.03 19.46 30.25
N GLY A 418 12.59 18.32 29.84
CA GLY A 418 13.48 17.56 30.73
C GLY A 418 13.74 16.14 30.17
N VAL A 419 14.75 15.48 30.75
CA VAL A 419 15.17 14.13 30.31
C VAL A 419 14.07 13.06 30.47
N ASN A 420 13.17 13.29 31.44
CA ASN A 420 12.03 12.39 31.72
C ASN A 420 10.75 12.82 31.00
N ASN A 421 10.80 13.86 30.15
CA ASN A 421 9.64 14.27 29.39
C ASN A 421 9.19 13.13 28.46
N ALA A 422 7.90 12.87 28.37
CA ALA A 422 7.34 11.77 27.55
C ALA A 422 7.71 11.90 26.06
N LEU A 423 7.97 13.13 25.58
CA LEU A 423 8.44 13.42 24.22
C LEU A 423 9.96 13.38 24.09
N GLY A 424 10.70 13.05 25.15
CA GLY A 424 12.16 13.11 25.20
C GLY A 424 12.70 14.50 24.93
N LEU A 425 13.83 14.60 24.23
CA LEU A 425 14.57 15.84 24.03
C LEU A 425 14.31 16.51 22.67
N VAL A 426 13.52 15.89 21.79
CA VAL A 426 13.17 16.48 20.49
C VAL A 426 11.87 15.90 19.91
N LYS A 427 11.08 16.75 19.28
CA LYS A 427 9.95 16.37 18.45
C LYS A 427 10.05 16.99 17.05
N PHE A 428 9.54 16.29 16.04
CA PHE A 428 9.58 16.66 14.62
C PHE A 428 8.15 16.89 14.14
N MET A 429 7.90 18.10 13.66
CA MET A 429 6.55 18.60 13.44
C MET A 429 6.20 18.66 11.96
N PHE A 430 5.07 18.04 11.63
CA PHE A 430 4.32 18.13 10.37
C PHE A 430 2.87 18.41 10.75
N PRO A 431 2.45 19.69 10.85
CA PRO A 431 1.17 20.09 11.39
C PRO A 431 0.00 19.45 10.63
N ASN A 432 -0.80 18.62 11.29
CA ASN A 432 -1.88 17.86 10.68
C ASN A 432 -3.09 17.73 11.61
N LYS A 433 -4.26 17.46 11.02
CA LYS A 433 -5.53 17.31 11.75
C LYS A 433 -5.57 16.17 12.77
N ASN A 434 -4.65 15.20 12.68
CA ASN A 434 -4.58 14.05 13.56
C ASN A 434 -3.64 14.29 14.76
N ASN A 435 -2.97 15.45 14.87
CA ASN A 435 -1.97 15.78 15.89
C ASN A 435 -0.87 14.71 16.02
N ILE A 436 -0.45 14.10 14.92
CA ILE A 436 0.64 13.12 14.87
C ILE A 436 1.96 13.83 14.60
N TYR A 437 3.00 13.42 15.30
CA TYR A 437 4.38 13.87 15.12
C TYR A 437 5.35 12.74 15.45
N LEU A 438 6.62 12.89 15.02
CA LEU A 438 7.70 12.01 15.46
C LEU A 438 8.38 12.63 16.68
N HIS A 439 8.87 11.81 17.62
CA HIS A 439 9.54 12.32 18.80
C HIS A 439 10.49 11.33 19.45
N ASP A 440 11.33 11.82 20.31
CA ASP A 440 12.15 11.06 21.24
C ASP A 440 11.30 10.46 22.36
N THR A 441 11.90 9.65 23.23
CA THR A 441 11.23 9.05 24.40
C THR A 441 12.28 8.57 25.42
N PRO A 442 12.01 8.69 26.74
CA PRO A 442 12.82 8.04 27.76
C PRO A 442 12.63 6.50 27.79
N SER A 443 11.53 5.98 27.27
CA SER A 443 11.19 4.53 27.27
C SER A 443 11.97 3.76 26.21
N LYS A 444 13.29 3.73 26.28
CA LYS A 444 14.16 3.12 25.25
C LYS A 444 14.04 1.61 25.14
N GLY A 445 13.73 0.90 26.24
CA GLY A 445 13.58 -0.56 26.23
C GLY A 445 12.47 -1.09 25.30
N LEU A 446 11.48 -0.25 24.93
CA LEU A 446 10.44 -0.64 23.99
C LEU A 446 10.97 -0.94 22.58
N PHE A 447 12.14 -0.41 22.21
CA PHE A 447 12.74 -0.65 20.90
C PHE A 447 13.38 -2.04 20.74
N ASP A 448 13.53 -2.80 21.83
CA ASP A 448 14.07 -4.17 21.82
C ASP A 448 12.99 -5.22 21.58
N LEU A 449 11.72 -4.82 21.62
CA LEU A 449 10.59 -5.69 21.37
C LEU A 449 10.37 -5.91 19.86
N ASP A 450 9.85 -7.08 19.49
CA ASP A 450 9.52 -7.42 18.11
C ASP A 450 8.28 -6.63 17.64
N VAL A 451 7.23 -6.56 18.47
CA VAL A 451 6.04 -5.75 18.23
C VAL A 451 6.16 -4.45 19.01
N ARG A 452 6.14 -3.33 18.32
CA ARG A 452 6.37 -1.99 18.90
C ARG A 452 5.15 -1.07 18.72
N ALA A 453 4.00 -1.53 19.18
CA ALA A 453 2.72 -0.80 19.10
C ALA A 453 2.24 -0.43 20.52
N PHE A 454 2.72 0.70 21.07
CA PHE A 454 2.51 1.09 22.47
C PHE A 454 2.14 2.56 22.68
N SER A 455 2.21 3.42 21.65
CA SER A 455 1.92 4.85 21.77
C SER A 455 0.43 5.16 21.63
N HIS A 456 0.06 6.43 21.85
CA HIS A 456 -1.28 6.96 21.58
C HIS A 456 -1.47 7.45 20.14
N GLY A 457 -0.63 6.97 19.21
CA GLY A 457 -0.72 7.32 17.79
C GLY A 457 0.51 8.02 17.24
N CYS A 458 1.22 8.83 18.03
CA CYS A 458 2.49 9.43 17.67
C CYS A 458 3.60 8.39 17.49
N ILE A 459 4.67 8.76 16.80
CA ILE A 459 5.74 7.85 16.43
C ILE A 459 6.99 8.17 17.25
N ARG A 460 7.43 7.24 18.11
CA ARG A 460 8.68 7.36 18.86
C ARG A 460 9.84 6.86 18.02
N LEU A 461 10.98 7.58 18.07
CA LEU A 461 12.22 7.23 17.37
C LEU A 461 13.25 6.66 18.35
N SER A 462 13.93 5.58 17.94
CA SER A 462 15.04 4.98 18.71
C SER A 462 16.28 5.88 18.69
N ASP A 463 16.63 6.41 17.50
CA ASP A 463 17.71 7.37 17.29
C ASP A 463 17.16 8.70 16.76
N PRO A 464 16.58 9.55 17.63
CA PRO A 464 16.03 10.84 17.23
C PRO A 464 17.12 11.87 16.90
N PHE A 465 18.32 11.75 17.47
CA PHE A 465 19.42 12.68 17.24
C PHE A 465 20.05 12.46 15.88
N GLY A 466 20.33 11.21 15.50
CA GLY A 466 20.79 10.87 14.16
C GLY A 466 19.78 11.29 13.09
N PHE A 467 18.48 11.16 13.39
CA PHE A 467 17.41 11.65 12.52
C PHE A 467 17.46 13.18 12.38
N ALA A 468 17.61 13.92 13.49
CA ALA A 468 17.74 15.38 13.48
C ALA A 468 18.99 15.84 12.69
N TYR A 469 20.15 15.23 12.95
CA TYR A 469 21.39 15.58 12.26
C TYR A 469 21.28 15.34 10.75
N THR A 470 20.67 14.24 10.36
CA THR A 470 20.47 13.93 8.93
C THR A 470 19.54 14.95 8.27
N LEU A 471 18.47 15.40 8.95
CA LEU A 471 17.61 16.47 8.42
C LEU A 471 18.36 17.79 8.28
N LEU A 472 19.08 18.21 9.33
CA LEU A 472 19.80 19.48 9.40
C LEU A 472 21.03 19.53 8.49
N ALA A 473 21.56 18.39 8.02
CA ALA A 473 22.68 18.33 7.09
C ALA A 473 22.37 19.01 5.72
N ALA A 474 21.11 19.28 5.42
CA ALA A 474 20.72 20.02 4.23
C ALA A 474 20.90 21.55 4.37
N GLN A 475 21.03 22.06 5.60
CA GLN A 475 21.09 23.50 5.91
C GLN A 475 22.25 23.89 6.83
N SER A 476 23.04 22.94 7.31
CA SER A 476 24.18 23.22 8.20
C SER A 476 25.37 22.33 7.87
N THR A 477 26.57 22.89 7.88
CA THR A 477 27.82 22.15 7.76
C THR A 477 28.19 21.38 9.02
N ASP A 478 27.67 21.80 10.19
CA ASP A 478 27.79 21.09 11.46
C ASP A 478 26.40 20.94 12.13
N PRO A 479 25.58 19.99 11.67
CA PRO A 479 24.25 19.73 12.19
C PRO A 479 24.25 19.36 13.67
N ALA A 480 25.28 18.65 14.12
CA ALA A 480 25.38 18.18 15.49
C ALA A 480 25.66 19.34 16.48
N SER A 481 26.49 20.29 16.10
CA SER A 481 26.75 21.48 16.91
C SER A 481 25.51 22.37 16.97
N LEU A 482 24.83 22.60 15.85
CA LEU A 482 23.59 23.36 15.80
C LEU A 482 22.54 22.78 16.77
N PHE A 483 22.33 21.47 16.71
CA PHE A 483 21.37 20.77 17.56
C PHE A 483 21.77 20.82 19.04
N ARG A 484 23.06 20.54 19.37
CA ARG A 484 23.57 20.58 20.75
C ARG A 484 23.49 21.97 21.37
N SER A 485 23.72 23.01 20.58
CA SER A 485 23.55 24.39 21.04
C SER A 485 22.09 24.66 21.45
N ALA A 486 21.13 24.24 20.64
CA ALA A 486 19.70 24.32 20.97
C ALA A 486 19.35 23.52 22.23
N LEU A 487 19.91 22.32 22.38
CA LEU A 487 19.72 21.46 23.56
C LEU A 487 20.25 22.09 24.84
N GLY A 488 21.38 22.79 24.74
CA GLY A 488 22.04 23.48 25.87
C GLY A 488 21.21 24.57 26.51
N PHE A 489 20.24 25.15 25.82
CA PHE A 489 19.33 26.17 26.38
C PHE A 489 18.38 25.64 27.46
N LYS A 490 18.15 24.33 27.55
CA LYS A 490 17.24 23.66 28.52
C LYS A 490 15.80 24.19 28.50
N LYS A 491 15.40 24.89 27.45
CA LYS A 491 14.06 25.41 27.17
C LYS A 491 13.68 25.08 25.74
N GLU A 492 12.41 25.18 25.41
CA GLU A 492 11.94 24.93 24.04
C GLU A 492 12.67 25.81 23.04
N VAL A 493 13.26 25.18 22.04
CA VAL A 493 13.89 25.84 20.88
C VAL A 493 13.32 25.25 19.61
N LYS A 494 12.69 26.09 18.81
CA LYS A 494 12.22 25.72 17.47
C LYS A 494 13.36 25.87 16.46
N ILE A 495 13.59 24.86 15.64
CA ILE A 495 14.51 24.90 14.51
C ILE A 495 13.70 24.62 13.25
N GLU A 496 13.56 25.61 12.38
CA GLU A 496 12.90 25.47 11.09
C GLU A 496 13.77 24.67 10.13
N LEU A 497 13.14 23.88 9.25
CA LEU A 497 13.81 23.30 8.12
C LEU A 497 13.73 24.28 6.95
N GLU A 498 14.88 24.78 6.48
CA GLU A 498 14.94 25.69 5.30
C GLU A 498 14.27 25.05 4.07
N LYS A 499 14.36 23.73 3.95
CA LYS A 499 13.67 22.93 2.95
C LYS A 499 12.79 21.91 3.65
N PRO A 500 11.50 22.18 3.80
CA PRO A 500 10.55 21.22 4.35
C PRO A 500 10.60 19.88 3.61
N VAL A 501 10.45 18.78 4.34
CA VAL A 501 10.67 17.43 3.83
C VAL A 501 9.35 16.66 3.80
N PRO A 502 8.89 16.15 2.65
CA PRO A 502 7.72 15.28 2.61
C PRO A 502 7.88 14.10 3.56
N ILE A 503 6.83 13.80 4.32
CA ILE A 503 6.76 12.65 5.22
C ILE A 503 5.55 11.79 4.87
N HIS A 504 5.76 10.48 4.85
CA HIS A 504 4.74 9.49 4.50
C HIS A 504 4.65 8.43 5.60
N LEU A 505 3.53 8.40 6.31
CA LEU A 505 3.17 7.29 7.19
C LEU A 505 2.45 6.25 6.35
N ILE A 506 3.07 5.10 6.16
CA ILE A 506 2.59 4.03 5.27
C ILE A 506 2.40 2.73 6.05
N TYR A 507 1.66 1.81 5.46
CA TYR A 507 1.38 0.50 6.03
C TYR A 507 1.61 -0.57 4.96
N ARG A 508 2.83 -1.10 4.86
CA ARG A 508 3.21 -2.11 3.88
C ARG A 508 3.53 -3.42 4.58
N THR A 509 2.71 -4.43 4.36
CA THR A 509 2.91 -5.79 4.91
C THR A 509 3.64 -6.72 3.96
N ALA A 510 3.56 -6.48 2.64
CA ALA A 510 4.36 -7.16 1.63
C ALA A 510 5.23 -6.13 0.90
N ILE A 511 6.54 -6.36 0.87
CA ILE A 511 7.56 -5.44 0.35
C ILE A 511 8.52 -6.26 -0.51
N THR A 512 8.93 -5.72 -1.67
CA THR A 512 9.89 -6.41 -2.54
C THR A 512 11.33 -6.04 -2.20
N LYS A 513 12.23 -6.99 -2.35
CA LYS A 513 13.68 -6.76 -2.25
C LYS A 513 14.26 -6.30 -3.59
N PRO A 514 15.29 -5.43 -3.61
CA PRO A 514 15.94 -5.01 -4.86
C PRO A 514 16.47 -6.19 -5.69
N GLY A 515 16.97 -7.23 -5.04
CA GLY A 515 17.49 -8.46 -5.67
C GLY A 515 16.43 -9.50 -6.03
N GLY A 516 15.13 -9.22 -5.82
CA GLY A 516 14.02 -10.15 -5.97
C GLY A 516 13.64 -10.83 -4.66
N GLY A 517 12.41 -11.40 -4.62
CA GLY A 517 11.79 -11.97 -3.43
C GLY A 517 11.00 -10.93 -2.62
N LEU A 518 10.32 -11.41 -1.60
CA LEU A 518 9.39 -10.66 -0.76
C LEU A 518 9.83 -10.67 0.70
N GLU A 519 9.62 -9.54 1.35
CA GLU A 519 9.57 -9.43 2.80
C GLU A 519 8.12 -9.29 3.23
N PHE A 520 7.76 -9.93 4.33
CA PHE A 520 6.42 -9.85 4.91
C PHE A 520 6.46 -9.28 6.32
N ARG A 521 5.42 -8.55 6.68
CA ARG A 521 5.22 -7.99 8.02
C ARG A 521 3.83 -8.36 8.50
N LYS A 522 3.68 -8.42 9.81
CA LYS A 522 2.38 -8.67 10.44
C LYS A 522 1.41 -7.54 10.12
N ASP A 523 0.18 -7.87 9.79
CA ASP A 523 -0.94 -6.92 9.68
C ASP A 523 -1.39 -6.52 11.09
N ILE A 524 -0.61 -5.65 11.74
CA ILE A 524 -0.73 -5.31 13.17
C ILE A 524 -2.08 -4.68 13.52
N TYR A 525 -2.72 -3.99 12.58
CA TYR A 525 -4.01 -3.33 12.78
C TYR A 525 -5.17 -4.01 12.04
N GLY A 526 -4.92 -5.13 11.36
CA GLY A 526 -5.92 -5.84 10.57
C GLY A 526 -6.42 -5.05 9.35
N ARG A 527 -5.64 -4.10 8.85
CA ARG A 527 -6.03 -3.26 7.71
C ARG A 527 -6.00 -4.00 6.39
N ASP A 528 -4.99 -4.85 6.20
CA ASP A 528 -4.83 -5.60 4.96
C ASP A 528 -5.89 -6.70 4.82
N ALA A 529 -6.29 -7.31 5.93
CA ALA A 529 -7.43 -8.23 5.95
C ALA A 529 -8.71 -7.54 5.44
N LYS A 530 -9.04 -6.34 5.97
CA LYS A 530 -10.20 -5.56 5.52
C LYS A 530 -10.11 -5.14 4.05
N ILE A 531 -8.90 -4.77 3.58
CA ILE A 531 -8.68 -4.40 2.17
C ILE A 531 -8.90 -5.63 1.28
N TRP A 532 -8.39 -6.79 1.69
CA TRP A 532 -8.59 -8.03 0.94
C TRP A 532 -10.07 -8.40 0.84
N ASP A 533 -10.80 -8.36 1.95
CA ASP A 533 -12.24 -8.63 1.97
C ASP A 533 -13.00 -7.70 1.01
N ALA A 534 -12.67 -6.42 1.03
CA ALA A 534 -13.27 -5.44 0.12
C ALA A 534 -12.88 -5.68 -1.36
N LEU A 535 -11.63 -6.07 -1.64
CA LEU A 535 -11.20 -6.44 -3.00
C LEU A 535 -11.94 -7.66 -3.53
N GLN A 536 -12.22 -8.65 -2.67
CA GLN A 536 -13.03 -9.83 -3.05
C GLN A 536 -14.47 -9.43 -3.41
N VAL A 537 -15.09 -8.54 -2.64
CA VAL A 537 -16.43 -7.99 -2.95
C VAL A 537 -16.45 -7.30 -4.31
N GLU A 538 -15.38 -6.59 -4.66
CA GLU A 538 -15.23 -5.94 -5.97
C GLU A 538 -14.90 -6.92 -7.11
N GLY A 539 -14.70 -8.21 -6.82
CA GLY A 539 -14.48 -9.27 -7.81
C GLY A 539 -13.00 -9.56 -8.11
N VAL A 540 -12.08 -9.18 -7.22
CA VAL A 540 -10.70 -9.66 -7.28
C VAL A 540 -10.66 -11.10 -6.77
N VAL A 541 -10.12 -12.00 -7.57
CA VAL A 541 -10.05 -13.45 -7.27
C VAL A 541 -8.60 -13.94 -7.33
N LEU A 542 -8.31 -14.96 -6.55
CA LEU A 542 -7.08 -15.73 -6.72
C LEU A 542 -7.19 -16.64 -7.94
N VAL A 543 -6.07 -16.93 -8.58
CA VAL A 543 -6.04 -17.98 -9.61
C VAL A 543 -6.42 -19.29 -8.94
N SER A 544 -7.49 -19.94 -9.43
CA SER A 544 -7.89 -21.24 -8.92
C SER A 544 -7.12 -22.35 -9.63
N VAL A 545 -6.70 -23.36 -8.87
CA VAL A 545 -6.36 -24.66 -9.41
C VAL A 545 -7.70 -25.29 -9.81
N THR A 546 -8.18 -25.02 -11.02
CA THR A 546 -9.28 -25.83 -11.58
C THR A 546 -8.72 -27.20 -11.86
N GLY A 547 -9.18 -28.19 -11.06
CA GLY A 547 -8.92 -29.60 -11.30
C GLY A 547 -9.44 -30.08 -12.65
#